data_757fad3dcc29b1cc4f398420b13dc253
#
_entry.id   757fad3dcc29b1cc4f398420b13dc253
#
_cell.length_a   1.000
_cell.length_b   1.000
_cell.length_c   1.000
_cell.angle_alpha   90.00
_cell.angle_beta   90.00
_cell.angle_gamma   90.00
#
_symmetry.space_group_name_H-M   'P 1'
#
loop_
_entity.id
_entity.type
_entity.pdbx_description
1 polymer ?
#
loop_
_entity_poly.entity_id
_entity_poly.type
_entity_poly.pdbx_seq_one_letter_code
_entity_poly.pdbx_strand_id
1 'polypeptide(L)'
;MTSFDLRQGDCLEGMAKLADATIDLVVTSPPYNLGIAYRRYSDRQDREGYLDWCHQWAAQVRRILKTRGSFFLNLGASPSNPLLPHELILRLRDLFVLQNTIHWIKAITIEKDEGQLVSRGHFKPVNSPRYLNDCHEYIFHLTPHGTTAIDRLALGVPYADKSNIARWSHTGGSDRRCRGNTWFVPYRTIMRRDKERPHPATFPIELAANCIRLHGLRDDLAMVDPFLGIGNSAMAARACGVAKFIGFEIDDEYLAEAGRRLEAPVAPAPPNAKIS
;
A
#
# COMPACT_ATOMS: atom_id res chain seq x y z
N MET A 1 23.16 0.10 2.17
CA MET A 1 22.33 -1.13 2.23
C MET A 1 21.20 -0.89 3.22
N THR A 2 19.99 -1.41 2.95
CA THR A 2 18.86 -1.33 3.88
C THR A 2 19.12 -2.19 5.12
N SER A 3 18.92 -1.63 6.31
CA SER A 3 18.89 -2.39 7.56
C SER A 3 17.48 -2.89 7.79
N PHE A 4 17.29 -4.20 7.96
CA PHE A 4 16.00 -4.82 8.24
C PHE A 4 15.92 -5.29 9.69
N ASP A 5 14.82 -4.94 10.36
CA ASP A 5 14.48 -5.35 11.71
C ASP A 5 13.07 -5.96 11.67
N LEU A 6 13.00 -7.28 11.48
CA LEU A 6 11.72 -8.00 11.41
C LEU A 6 11.43 -8.61 12.79
N ARG A 7 10.30 -8.24 13.38
CA ARG A 7 9.94 -8.60 14.75
C ARG A 7 8.68 -9.44 14.81
N GLN A 8 8.79 -10.59 15.46
CA GLN A 8 7.59 -11.37 15.80
C GLN A 8 6.84 -10.72 16.95
N GLY A 9 5.53 -10.62 16.83
CA GLY A 9 4.66 -10.16 17.90
C GLY A 9 3.59 -9.18 17.48
N ASP A 10 2.83 -8.72 18.46
CA ASP A 10 1.80 -7.72 18.27
C ASP A 10 2.39 -6.35 17.94
N CYS A 11 1.80 -5.67 16.95
CA CYS A 11 2.29 -4.38 16.46
C CYS A 11 2.15 -3.26 17.51
N LEU A 12 1.13 -3.31 18.36
CA LEU A 12 0.93 -2.33 19.45
C LEU A 12 2.10 -2.39 20.44
N GLU A 13 2.41 -3.61 20.94
CA GLU A 13 3.52 -3.84 21.87
C GLU A 13 4.87 -3.54 21.21
N GLY A 14 5.00 -3.89 19.93
CA GLY A 14 6.22 -3.67 19.18
C GLY A 14 6.50 -2.19 18.92
N MET A 15 5.50 -1.45 18.43
CA MET A 15 5.62 -0.01 18.19
C MET A 15 5.79 0.80 19.48
N ALA A 16 5.19 0.37 20.61
CA ALA A 16 5.34 1.05 21.91
C ALA A 16 6.83 1.15 22.35
N LYS A 17 7.69 0.26 21.84
CA LYS A 17 9.14 0.25 22.13
C LYS A 17 9.96 1.17 21.20
N LEU A 18 9.34 1.74 20.17
CA LEU A 18 9.99 2.68 19.28
C LEU A 18 9.92 4.10 19.84
N ALA A 19 10.97 4.88 19.61
CA ALA A 19 11.01 6.27 20.03
C ALA A 19 10.06 7.13 19.19
N ASP A 20 9.54 8.20 19.78
CA ASP A 20 8.66 9.17 19.16
C ASP A 20 9.35 9.88 17.99
N ALA A 21 8.60 10.17 16.95
CA ALA A 21 9.02 10.98 15.81
C ALA A 21 10.34 10.51 15.14
N THR A 22 10.54 9.18 15.02
CA THR A 22 11.74 8.59 14.40
C THR A 22 11.50 8.00 13.02
N ILE A 23 10.24 7.80 12.63
CA ILE A 23 9.83 7.13 11.39
C ILE A 23 9.39 8.17 10.36
N ASP A 24 9.88 8.04 9.14
CA ASP A 24 9.52 8.90 8.02
C ASP A 24 8.27 8.38 7.29
N LEU A 25 8.14 7.07 7.20
CA LEU A 25 7.15 6.44 6.33
C LEU A 25 6.54 5.19 6.96
N VAL A 26 5.21 5.10 6.88
CA VAL A 26 4.47 3.86 7.13
C VAL A 26 3.69 3.50 5.88
N VAL A 27 3.82 2.25 5.42
CA VAL A 27 3.00 1.68 4.33
C VAL A 27 2.48 0.35 4.83
N THR A 28 1.17 0.21 4.94
CA THR A 28 0.58 -1.00 5.53
C THR A 28 -0.82 -1.29 5.05
N SER A 29 -1.25 -2.53 5.27
CA SER A 29 -2.59 -3.03 5.02
C SER A 29 -2.99 -3.94 6.19
N PRO A 30 -3.76 -3.45 7.16
CA PRO A 30 -4.22 -4.26 8.28
C PRO A 30 -5.19 -5.34 7.80
N PRO A 31 -5.51 -6.37 8.60
CA PRO A 31 -6.69 -7.20 8.38
C PRO A 31 -7.96 -6.35 8.29
N TYR A 32 -8.87 -6.65 7.34
CA TYR A 32 -10.04 -5.80 7.04
C TYR A 32 -11.34 -6.22 7.76
N ASN A 33 -11.26 -7.14 8.70
CA ASN A 33 -12.43 -7.70 9.39
C ASN A 33 -13.47 -8.30 8.40
N LEU A 34 -12.97 -8.97 7.36
CA LEU A 34 -13.78 -9.62 6.32
C LEU A 34 -13.98 -11.12 6.56
N GLY A 35 -13.55 -11.63 7.71
CA GLY A 35 -13.62 -13.03 8.07
C GLY A 35 -12.62 -13.90 7.32
N ILE A 36 -11.50 -13.35 6.91
CA ILE A 36 -10.40 -14.08 6.29
C ILE A 36 -9.78 -15.02 7.33
N ALA A 37 -9.55 -16.26 6.95
CA ALA A 37 -8.90 -17.24 7.82
C ALA A 37 -7.39 -16.97 7.90
N TYR A 38 -6.97 -16.14 8.83
CA TYR A 38 -5.57 -16.01 9.23
C TYR A 38 -5.23 -17.10 10.27
N ARG A 39 -3.95 -17.48 10.38
CA ARG A 39 -3.53 -18.56 11.27
C ARG A 39 -3.54 -18.16 12.75
N ARG A 40 -3.14 -16.94 13.07
CA ARG A 40 -2.98 -16.46 14.47
C ARG A 40 -3.81 -15.20 14.78
N TYR A 41 -4.70 -14.79 13.90
CA TYR A 41 -5.55 -13.61 14.09
C TYR A 41 -6.99 -13.94 13.74
N SER A 42 -7.93 -13.52 14.59
CA SER A 42 -9.36 -13.63 14.31
C SER A 42 -9.88 -12.40 13.60
N ASP A 43 -10.11 -12.51 12.30
CA ASP A 43 -10.61 -11.44 11.43
C ASP A 43 -12.17 -11.34 11.49
N ARG A 44 -12.73 -11.49 12.70
CA ARG A 44 -14.17 -11.47 12.97
C ARG A 44 -14.45 -10.78 14.30
N GLN A 45 -14.10 -9.53 14.41
CA GLN A 45 -14.44 -8.69 15.53
C GLN A 45 -15.80 -8.02 15.30
N ASP A 46 -16.48 -7.58 16.36
CA ASP A 46 -17.58 -6.63 16.20
C ASP A 46 -17.06 -5.30 15.61
N ARG A 47 -17.97 -4.53 15.04
CA ARG A 47 -17.58 -3.34 14.27
C ARG A 47 -16.84 -2.30 15.09
N GLU A 48 -17.38 -1.95 16.24
CA GLU A 48 -16.78 -0.91 17.09
C GLU A 48 -15.45 -1.39 17.67
N GLY A 49 -15.37 -2.64 18.14
CA GLY A 49 -14.12 -3.23 18.62
C GLY A 49 -13.02 -3.21 17.57
N TYR A 50 -13.36 -3.51 16.30
CA TYR A 50 -12.41 -3.42 15.20
C TYR A 50 -11.94 -1.97 14.93
N LEU A 51 -12.86 -1.01 14.91
CA LEU A 51 -12.52 0.41 14.71
C LEU A 51 -11.69 0.97 15.87
N ASP A 52 -11.97 0.57 17.10
CA ASP A 52 -11.20 0.94 18.28
C ASP A 52 -9.79 0.34 18.25
N TRP A 53 -9.66 -0.92 17.91
CA TRP A 53 -8.36 -1.56 17.70
C TRP A 53 -7.56 -0.84 16.60
N CYS A 54 -8.22 -0.48 15.49
CA CYS A 54 -7.57 0.28 14.43
C CYS A 54 -7.10 1.66 14.91
N HIS A 55 -7.90 2.35 15.71
CA HIS A 55 -7.51 3.63 16.29
C HIS A 55 -6.29 3.48 17.23
N GLN A 56 -6.24 2.42 18.03
CA GLN A 56 -5.13 2.19 18.97
C GLN A 56 -3.79 2.01 18.24
N TRP A 57 -3.71 1.13 17.24
CA TRP A 57 -2.45 0.96 16.51
C TRP A 57 -2.11 2.18 15.64
N ALA A 58 -3.12 2.87 15.09
CA ALA A 58 -2.90 4.11 14.35
C ALA A 58 -2.38 5.24 15.25
N ALA A 59 -2.79 5.30 16.52
CA ALA A 59 -2.24 6.23 17.50
C ALA A 59 -0.75 5.96 17.75
N GLN A 60 -0.30 4.69 17.78
CA GLN A 60 1.12 4.37 17.85
C GLN A 60 1.85 4.80 16.58
N VAL A 61 1.26 4.59 15.40
CA VAL A 61 1.81 5.12 14.14
C VAL A 61 1.96 6.65 14.22
N ARG A 62 0.93 7.35 14.72
CA ARG A 62 0.99 8.82 14.87
C ARG A 62 2.12 9.27 15.78
N ARG A 63 2.35 8.57 16.87
CA ARG A 63 3.41 8.87 17.84
C ARG A 63 4.81 8.71 17.25
N ILE A 64 5.07 7.60 16.57
CA ILE A 64 6.39 7.31 15.99
C ILE A 64 6.68 8.08 14.73
N LEU A 65 5.65 8.59 14.02
CA LEU A 65 5.79 9.28 12.76
C LEU A 65 6.33 10.69 12.94
N LYS A 66 7.37 11.06 12.18
CA LYS A 66 7.91 12.42 12.14
C LYS A 66 6.85 13.44 11.66
N THR A 67 7.03 14.70 12.00
CA THR A 67 6.12 15.81 11.62
C THR A 67 5.87 15.89 10.11
N ARG A 68 6.86 15.57 9.28
CA ARG A 68 6.76 15.51 7.81
C ARG A 68 6.64 14.08 7.28
N GLY A 69 6.31 13.14 8.14
CA GLY A 69 6.13 11.75 7.77
C GLY A 69 4.85 11.50 6.95
N SER A 70 4.82 10.38 6.26
CA SER A 70 3.66 9.90 5.51
C SER A 70 3.21 8.54 6.02
N PHE A 71 1.91 8.37 6.13
CA PHE A 71 1.28 7.09 6.41
C PHE A 71 0.35 6.72 5.25
N PHE A 72 0.70 5.67 4.49
CA PHE A 72 -0.12 5.12 3.43
C PHE A 72 -0.83 3.88 3.95
N LEU A 73 -2.14 4.00 4.08
CA LEU A 73 -3.04 2.95 4.57
C LEU A 73 -3.83 2.35 3.42
N ASN A 74 -3.54 1.10 3.07
CA ASN A 74 -4.30 0.37 2.07
C ASN A 74 -5.52 -0.29 2.72
N LEU A 75 -6.70 -0.04 2.17
CA LEU A 75 -7.97 -0.61 2.63
C LEU A 75 -8.84 -1.04 1.46
N GLY A 76 -9.39 -2.25 1.57
CA GLY A 76 -10.43 -2.76 0.69
C GLY A 76 -11.81 -2.72 1.34
N ALA A 77 -12.82 -2.79 0.51
CA ALA A 77 -14.21 -3.00 0.91
C ALA A 77 -14.69 -4.38 0.48
N SER A 78 -15.89 -4.74 0.92
CA SER A 78 -16.62 -5.89 0.40
C SER A 78 -18.11 -5.55 0.28
N PRO A 79 -18.89 -6.30 -0.52
CA PRO A 79 -20.33 -6.10 -0.59
C PRO A 79 -21.07 -6.18 0.75
N SER A 80 -20.55 -6.98 1.69
CA SER A 80 -21.10 -7.10 3.05
C SER A 80 -20.61 -5.98 3.98
N ASN A 81 -19.55 -5.26 3.63
CA ASN A 81 -18.95 -4.22 4.44
C ASN A 81 -18.43 -3.04 3.57
N PRO A 82 -19.32 -2.37 2.82
CA PRO A 82 -18.90 -1.37 1.84
C PRO A 82 -18.40 -0.07 2.46
N LEU A 83 -18.82 0.25 3.69
CA LEU A 83 -18.49 1.51 4.36
C LEU A 83 -17.18 1.45 5.15
N LEU A 84 -16.62 0.27 5.39
CA LEU A 84 -15.46 0.08 6.27
C LEU A 84 -14.30 1.03 5.99
N PRO A 85 -13.81 1.20 4.75
CA PRO A 85 -12.70 2.11 4.49
C PRO A 85 -13.00 3.56 4.89
N HIS A 86 -14.23 4.00 4.68
CA HIS A 86 -14.65 5.37 4.97
C HIS A 86 -14.83 5.60 6.48
N GLU A 87 -15.44 4.65 7.19
CA GLU A 87 -15.61 4.73 8.64
C GLU A 87 -14.27 4.72 9.36
N LEU A 88 -13.33 3.88 8.90
CA LEU A 88 -12.00 3.85 9.49
C LEU A 88 -11.28 5.20 9.30
N ILE A 89 -11.34 5.81 8.11
CA ILE A 89 -10.74 7.13 7.91
C ILE A 89 -11.40 8.20 8.78
N LEU A 90 -12.71 8.17 8.93
CA LEU A 90 -13.42 9.07 9.84
C LEU A 90 -13.05 8.84 11.31
N ARG A 91 -12.79 7.58 11.72
CA ARG A 91 -12.32 7.24 13.06
C ARG A 91 -10.92 7.77 13.35
N LEU A 92 -10.06 7.87 12.32
CA LEU A 92 -8.67 8.31 12.43
C LEU A 92 -8.48 9.84 12.27
N ARG A 93 -9.53 10.62 12.06
CA ARG A 93 -9.46 12.06 11.76
C ARG A 93 -8.91 12.93 12.89
N ASP A 94 -8.93 12.44 14.12
CA ASP A 94 -8.34 13.10 15.29
C ASP A 94 -6.82 12.89 15.37
N LEU A 95 -6.30 11.84 14.73
CA LEU A 95 -4.87 11.50 14.70
C LEU A 95 -4.17 12.07 13.46
N PHE A 96 -4.85 12.11 12.33
CA PHE A 96 -4.25 12.41 11.01
C PHE A 96 -5.14 13.31 10.17
N VAL A 97 -4.49 14.03 9.26
CA VAL A 97 -5.17 14.71 8.15
C VAL A 97 -5.06 13.81 6.90
N LEU A 98 -6.20 13.54 6.26
CA LEU A 98 -6.24 12.89 4.95
C LEU A 98 -5.73 13.86 3.88
N GLN A 99 -4.53 13.64 3.38
CA GLN A 99 -3.90 14.52 2.41
C GLN A 99 -4.22 14.12 0.96
N ASN A 100 -4.22 12.81 0.65
CA ASN A 100 -4.60 12.30 -0.66
C ASN A 100 -5.38 10.98 -0.53
N THR A 101 -6.35 10.79 -1.42
CA THR A 101 -6.99 9.48 -1.64
C THR A 101 -6.51 8.95 -2.97
N ILE A 102 -5.89 7.76 -2.95
CA ILE A 102 -5.39 7.07 -4.13
C ILE A 102 -6.26 5.83 -4.34
N HIS A 103 -6.69 5.60 -5.58
CA HIS A 103 -7.44 4.43 -5.99
C HIS A 103 -6.48 3.43 -6.64
N TRP A 104 -6.23 2.31 -5.96
CA TRP A 104 -5.50 1.20 -6.54
C TRP A 104 -6.44 0.35 -7.37
N ILE A 105 -6.30 0.41 -8.68
CA ILE A 105 -7.08 -0.38 -9.62
C ILE A 105 -6.37 -1.73 -9.81
N LYS A 106 -7.02 -2.81 -9.36
CA LYS A 106 -6.51 -4.20 -9.40
C LYS A 106 -6.78 -4.87 -10.75
N ALA A 107 -7.91 -4.52 -11.35
CA ALA A 107 -8.34 -5.02 -12.63
C ALA A 107 -9.13 -3.94 -13.36
N ILE A 108 -9.06 -3.94 -14.68
CA ILE A 108 -9.76 -2.99 -15.53
C ILE A 108 -10.22 -3.70 -16.81
N THR A 109 -11.41 -3.35 -17.28
CA THR A 109 -11.88 -3.69 -18.62
C THR A 109 -12.23 -2.39 -19.32
N ILE A 110 -11.60 -2.14 -20.46
CA ILE A 110 -11.77 -0.93 -21.27
C ILE A 110 -12.27 -1.38 -22.64
N GLU A 111 -13.33 -0.73 -23.10
CA GLU A 111 -13.75 -0.81 -24.51
C GLU A 111 -12.92 0.21 -25.30
N LYS A 112 -12.21 -0.27 -26.31
CA LYS A 112 -11.50 0.54 -27.29
C LYS A 112 -12.43 0.84 -28.46
N ASP A 113 -11.99 1.74 -29.35
CA ASP A 113 -12.64 1.99 -30.63
C ASP A 113 -12.94 0.65 -31.35
N GLU A 114 -14.07 0.59 -32.04
CA GLU A 114 -14.55 -0.61 -32.75
C GLU A 114 -15.04 -1.77 -31.86
N GLY A 115 -15.33 -1.52 -30.57
CA GLY A 115 -15.89 -2.53 -29.64
C GLY A 115 -14.89 -3.57 -29.15
N GLN A 116 -13.58 -3.37 -29.36
CA GLN A 116 -12.56 -4.25 -28.82
C GLN A 116 -12.42 -4.11 -27.30
N LEU A 117 -12.67 -5.19 -26.55
CA LEU A 117 -12.46 -5.20 -25.10
C LEU A 117 -11.02 -5.58 -24.74
N VAL A 118 -10.41 -4.73 -23.89
CA VAL A 118 -9.10 -5.02 -23.29
C VAL A 118 -9.29 -5.18 -21.78
N SER A 119 -9.08 -6.41 -21.30
CA SER A 119 -9.14 -6.73 -19.87
C SER A 119 -7.74 -7.02 -19.33
N ARG A 120 -7.41 -6.44 -18.17
CA ARG A 120 -6.13 -6.60 -17.47
C ARG A 120 -6.36 -6.76 -15.98
N GLY A 121 -5.51 -7.56 -15.33
CA GLY A 121 -5.58 -7.82 -13.90
C GLY A 121 -6.60 -8.89 -13.51
N HIS A 122 -6.76 -9.12 -12.22
CA HIS A 122 -7.67 -10.12 -11.66
C HIS A 122 -8.45 -9.54 -10.49
N PHE A 123 -9.69 -9.98 -10.34
CA PHE A 123 -10.58 -9.70 -9.21
C PHE A 123 -11.27 -10.99 -8.77
N LYS A 124 -11.69 -11.03 -7.51
CA LYS A 124 -12.52 -12.13 -7.03
C LYS A 124 -13.94 -11.95 -7.53
N PRO A 125 -14.52 -12.89 -8.28
CA PRO A 125 -15.89 -12.77 -8.74
C PRO A 125 -16.87 -12.72 -7.58
N VAL A 126 -17.85 -11.83 -7.68
CA VAL A 126 -19.00 -11.75 -6.76
C VAL A 126 -20.18 -12.44 -7.42
N ASN A 127 -20.59 -13.60 -6.87
CA ASN A 127 -21.75 -14.33 -7.38
C ASN A 127 -23.04 -13.74 -6.80
N SER A 128 -23.45 -12.59 -7.30
CA SER A 128 -24.67 -11.90 -6.86
C SER A 128 -25.19 -10.99 -7.97
N PRO A 129 -26.51 -10.93 -8.20
CA PRO A 129 -27.11 -9.99 -9.15
C PRO A 129 -27.17 -8.55 -8.64
N ARG A 130 -26.77 -8.31 -7.38
CA ARG A 130 -26.90 -7.00 -6.72
C ARG A 130 -25.60 -6.22 -6.62
N TYR A 131 -24.45 -6.88 -6.74
CA TYR A 131 -23.15 -6.27 -6.45
C TYR A 131 -22.21 -6.40 -7.64
N LEU A 132 -21.43 -5.36 -7.85
CA LEU A 132 -20.33 -5.36 -8.80
C LEU A 132 -19.10 -6.08 -8.20
N ASN A 133 -18.22 -6.57 -9.06
CA ASN A 133 -16.92 -7.07 -8.63
C ASN A 133 -16.03 -5.91 -8.15
N ASP A 134 -15.34 -6.08 -7.00
CA ASP A 134 -14.41 -5.10 -6.48
C ASP A 134 -13.11 -5.09 -7.27
N CYS A 135 -12.97 -4.13 -8.16
CA CYS A 135 -11.80 -3.96 -9.03
C CYS A 135 -10.78 -2.96 -8.47
N HIS A 136 -11.02 -2.34 -7.32
CA HIS A 136 -10.14 -1.38 -6.71
C HIS A 136 -10.05 -1.53 -5.19
N GLU A 137 -9.03 -0.89 -4.61
CA GLU A 137 -8.91 -0.60 -3.18
C GLU A 137 -8.46 0.85 -3.00
N TYR A 138 -8.61 1.35 -1.78
CA TYR A 138 -8.13 2.68 -1.41
C TYR A 138 -6.73 2.61 -0.83
N ILE A 139 -5.90 3.62 -1.15
CA ILE A 139 -4.69 3.93 -0.40
C ILE A 139 -4.88 5.34 0.12
N PHE A 140 -5.12 5.45 1.41
CA PHE A 140 -5.25 6.74 2.07
C PHE A 140 -3.87 7.24 2.47
N HIS A 141 -3.46 8.38 1.93
CA HIS A 141 -2.26 9.08 2.33
C HIS A 141 -2.61 10.02 3.48
N LEU A 142 -2.27 9.59 4.66
CA LEU A 142 -2.48 10.26 5.93
C LEU A 142 -1.18 10.94 6.36
N THR A 143 -1.28 12.13 6.91
CA THR A 143 -0.13 12.88 7.40
C THR A 143 -0.48 13.60 8.71
N PRO A 144 0.51 13.97 9.53
CA PRO A 144 0.23 14.68 10.78
C PRO A 144 -0.52 16.01 10.62
N HIS A 145 -0.28 16.75 9.53
CA HIS A 145 -0.76 18.12 9.36
C HIS A 145 -1.35 18.44 7.98
N GLY A 146 -1.46 17.50 7.06
CA GLY A 146 -1.99 17.72 5.70
C GLY A 146 -1.06 18.50 4.76
N THR A 147 0.20 18.73 5.15
CA THR A 147 1.14 19.59 4.43
C THR A 147 2.48 18.91 4.12
N THR A 148 2.54 17.58 4.20
CA THR A 148 3.76 16.84 3.88
C THR A 148 4.06 16.93 2.39
N ALA A 149 5.25 17.41 2.04
CA ALA A 149 5.70 17.44 0.65
C ALA A 149 5.86 16.03 0.11
N ILE A 150 5.50 15.84 -1.16
CA ILE A 150 5.61 14.56 -1.87
C ILE A 150 6.32 14.75 -3.21
N ASP A 151 7.01 13.73 -3.68
CA ASP A 151 7.56 13.70 -5.04
C ASP A 151 6.52 13.15 -6.03
N ARG A 152 5.60 14.02 -6.45
CA ARG A 152 4.55 13.65 -7.42
C ARG A 152 5.07 13.26 -8.79
N LEU A 153 6.31 13.60 -9.12
CA LEU A 153 6.93 13.28 -10.40
C LEU A 153 7.77 12.00 -10.34
N ALA A 154 8.09 11.47 -9.16
CA ALA A 154 8.72 10.15 -9.03
C ALA A 154 7.92 9.04 -9.73
N LEU A 155 6.58 9.17 -9.71
CA LEU A 155 5.65 8.30 -10.44
C LEU A 155 5.11 8.94 -11.72
N GLY A 156 5.76 10.01 -12.22
CA GLY A 156 5.30 10.75 -13.36
C GLY A 156 5.22 9.93 -14.63
N VAL A 157 4.32 10.33 -15.52
CA VAL A 157 4.10 9.73 -16.85
C VAL A 157 4.34 10.76 -17.94
N PRO A 158 4.67 10.33 -19.16
CA PRO A 158 4.82 11.27 -20.28
C PRO A 158 3.55 12.06 -20.57
N TYR A 159 3.68 13.22 -21.16
CA TYR A 159 2.56 13.94 -21.74
C TYR A 159 2.04 13.19 -22.97
N ALA A 160 0.71 13.07 -23.10
CA ALA A 160 0.09 12.55 -24.32
C ALA A 160 0.30 13.53 -25.50
N ASP A 161 0.02 14.81 -25.27
CA ASP A 161 0.32 15.88 -26.23
C ASP A 161 1.68 16.52 -25.88
N LYS A 162 2.68 16.27 -26.73
CA LYS A 162 4.05 16.77 -26.54
C LYS A 162 4.19 18.29 -26.71
N SER A 163 3.24 18.95 -27.36
CA SER A 163 3.23 20.42 -27.48
C SER A 163 3.13 21.11 -26.12
N ASN A 164 2.55 20.46 -25.13
CA ASN A 164 2.45 20.96 -23.77
C ASN A 164 3.80 21.12 -23.08
N ILE A 165 4.82 20.37 -23.48
CA ILE A 165 6.16 20.46 -22.92
C ILE A 165 6.77 21.85 -23.19
N ALA A 166 6.62 22.36 -24.42
CA ALA A 166 7.13 23.68 -24.80
C ALA A 166 6.19 24.83 -24.38
N ARG A 167 4.86 24.56 -24.29
CA ARG A 167 3.83 25.55 -23.96
C ARG A 167 3.86 25.99 -22.51
N TRP A 168 4.15 25.07 -21.58
CA TRP A 168 4.00 25.32 -20.15
C TRP A 168 5.34 25.42 -19.44
N SER A 169 5.67 26.61 -18.94
CA SER A 169 6.94 26.88 -18.25
C SER A 169 7.19 25.98 -17.03
N HIS A 170 6.13 25.52 -16.34
CA HIS A 170 6.26 24.66 -15.18
C HIS A 170 6.75 23.23 -15.49
N THR A 171 6.80 22.83 -16.78
CA THR A 171 7.36 21.53 -17.18
C THR A 171 8.89 21.53 -17.11
N GLY A 172 9.52 22.71 -17.17
CA GLY A 172 10.98 22.83 -17.27
C GLY A 172 11.57 22.08 -18.47
N GLY A 173 10.79 21.87 -19.54
CA GLY A 173 11.19 21.09 -20.71
C GLY A 173 11.13 19.55 -20.48
N SER A 174 10.66 19.08 -19.33
CA SER A 174 10.57 17.64 -19.01
C SER A 174 9.28 17.03 -19.58
N ASP A 175 9.42 15.90 -20.29
CA ASP A 175 8.29 15.06 -20.70
C ASP A 175 7.77 14.20 -19.53
N ARG A 176 7.42 14.87 -18.42
CA ARG A 176 6.96 14.18 -17.22
C ARG A 176 5.88 14.98 -16.49
N ARG A 177 4.70 14.43 -16.36
CA ARG A 177 3.57 15.00 -15.60
C ARG A 177 3.15 14.07 -14.46
N CYS A 178 2.51 14.64 -13.46
CA CYS A 178 1.88 13.85 -12.40
C CYS A 178 0.91 12.83 -12.99
N ARG A 179 1.01 11.57 -12.57
CA ARG A 179 0.13 10.50 -13.05
C ARG A 179 -1.31 10.59 -12.47
N GLY A 180 -1.50 11.37 -11.41
CA GLY A 180 -2.77 11.45 -10.69
C GLY A 180 -2.89 10.39 -9.60
N ASN A 181 -4.10 10.29 -9.05
CA ASN A 181 -4.41 9.44 -7.90
C ASN A 181 -5.12 8.11 -8.27
N THR A 182 -5.16 7.74 -9.55
CA THR A 182 -5.67 6.44 -10.01
C THR A 182 -4.49 5.60 -10.46
N TRP A 183 -4.17 4.55 -9.70
CA TRP A 183 -3.00 3.72 -9.94
C TRP A 183 -3.42 2.35 -10.43
N PHE A 184 -3.14 2.04 -11.68
CA PHE A 184 -3.33 0.70 -12.21
C PHE A 184 -2.09 -0.15 -11.89
N VAL A 185 -2.22 -1.02 -10.90
CA VAL A 185 -1.23 -2.04 -10.53
C VAL A 185 -1.95 -3.38 -10.57
N PRO A 186 -1.82 -4.15 -11.69
CA PRO A 186 -2.64 -5.33 -11.90
C PRO A 186 -2.36 -6.40 -10.86
N TYR A 187 -3.43 -6.93 -10.27
CA TYR A 187 -3.33 -8.10 -9.41
C TYR A 187 -3.06 -9.33 -10.28
N ARG A 188 -1.99 -10.06 -9.98
CA ARG A 188 -1.62 -11.25 -10.75
C ARG A 188 -2.56 -12.41 -10.45
N THR A 189 -3.02 -13.09 -11.50
CA THR A 189 -3.76 -14.35 -11.36
C THR A 189 -2.83 -15.43 -10.82
N ILE A 190 -3.24 -16.09 -9.74
CA ILE A 190 -2.50 -17.19 -9.12
C ILE A 190 -3.12 -18.48 -9.61
N MET A 191 -2.37 -19.25 -10.38
CA MET A 191 -2.82 -20.51 -11.00
C MET A 191 -2.82 -21.70 -10.02
N ARG A 192 -1.99 -21.66 -8.96
CA ARG A 192 -1.85 -22.72 -7.96
C ARG A 192 -1.85 -22.15 -6.56
N ARG A 193 -3.02 -22.15 -5.91
CA ARG A 193 -3.23 -21.53 -4.59
C ARG A 193 -2.30 -22.06 -3.49
N ASP A 194 -2.05 -23.36 -3.47
CA ASP A 194 -1.39 -24.03 -2.33
C ASP A 194 0.13 -23.85 -2.31
N LYS A 195 0.75 -23.51 -3.47
CA LYS A 195 2.21 -23.32 -3.59
C LYS A 195 2.66 -21.89 -3.82
N GLU A 196 1.77 -21.02 -4.33
CA GLU A 196 2.12 -19.68 -4.77
C GLU A 196 1.54 -18.59 -3.84
N ARG A 197 0.74 -18.96 -2.85
CA ARG A 197 0.09 -18.01 -1.95
C ARG A 197 0.16 -18.44 -0.48
N PRO A 198 1.32 -18.30 0.15
CA PRO A 198 1.49 -18.62 1.56
C PRO A 198 0.65 -17.72 2.48
N HIS A 199 0.24 -16.51 2.01
CA HIS A 199 -0.57 -15.55 2.75
C HIS A 199 -1.89 -15.24 2.01
N PRO A 200 -3.04 -15.22 2.70
CA PRO A 200 -4.37 -15.09 2.07
C PRO A 200 -4.64 -13.71 1.45
N ALA A 201 -3.99 -12.65 1.94
CA ALA A 201 -4.21 -11.27 1.48
C ALA A 201 -2.90 -10.47 1.52
N THR A 202 -2.41 -10.04 0.36
CA THR A 202 -1.21 -9.20 0.26
C THR A 202 -1.36 -8.19 -0.86
N PHE A 203 -0.88 -6.97 -0.68
CA PHE A 203 -0.75 -6.01 -1.77
C PHE A 203 0.53 -6.27 -2.58
N PRO A 204 0.59 -5.85 -3.87
CA PRO A 204 1.80 -6.00 -4.69
C PRO A 204 2.99 -5.20 -4.16
N ILE A 205 4.21 -5.72 -4.34
CA ILE A 205 5.47 -5.00 -4.02
C ILE A 205 5.51 -3.64 -4.72
N GLU A 206 5.05 -3.56 -5.97
CA GLU A 206 5.01 -2.33 -6.76
C GLU A 206 4.14 -1.25 -6.09
N LEU A 207 3.05 -1.64 -5.43
CA LEU A 207 2.18 -0.69 -4.74
C LEU A 207 2.91 0.02 -3.59
N ALA A 208 3.59 -0.75 -2.73
CA ALA A 208 4.41 -0.19 -1.66
C ALA A 208 5.58 0.63 -2.21
N ALA A 209 6.25 0.17 -3.27
CA ALA A 209 7.32 0.92 -3.91
C ALA A 209 6.83 2.26 -4.47
N ASN A 210 5.62 2.33 -4.98
CA ASN A 210 5.02 3.58 -5.45
C ASN A 210 4.74 4.54 -4.28
N CYS A 211 4.26 4.05 -3.14
CA CYS A 211 4.09 4.86 -1.93
C CYS A 211 5.43 5.42 -1.42
N ILE A 212 6.49 4.59 -1.40
CA ILE A 212 7.84 4.99 -1.00
C ILE A 212 8.37 6.09 -1.93
N ARG A 213 8.28 5.90 -3.25
CA ARG A 213 8.73 6.89 -4.24
C ARG A 213 7.93 8.19 -4.16
N LEU A 214 6.62 8.11 -3.93
CA LEU A 214 5.76 9.28 -3.78
C LEU A 214 6.11 10.10 -2.54
N HIS A 215 6.44 9.44 -1.41
CA HIS A 215 6.95 10.13 -0.22
C HIS A 215 8.24 10.90 -0.50
N GLY A 216 9.06 10.39 -1.42
CA GLY A 216 10.38 10.92 -1.78
C GLY A 216 11.51 10.10 -1.16
N LEU A 217 12.47 9.71 -2.01
CA LEU A 217 13.63 8.90 -1.60
C LEU A 217 14.69 9.79 -0.95
N ARG A 218 15.27 9.29 0.15
CA ARG A 218 16.40 9.89 0.87
C ARG A 218 17.28 8.78 1.46
N ASP A 219 18.56 9.09 1.64
CA ASP A 219 19.54 8.12 2.14
C ASP A 219 19.34 7.72 3.61
N ASP A 220 18.55 8.50 4.38
CA ASP A 220 18.27 8.30 5.80
C ASP A 220 16.84 7.80 6.08
N LEU A 221 16.08 7.42 5.04
CA LEU A 221 14.66 7.08 5.14
C LEU A 221 14.42 5.90 6.08
N ALA A 222 13.60 6.10 7.12
CA ALA A 222 13.16 5.07 8.05
C ALA A 222 11.68 4.72 7.81
N MET A 223 11.39 3.43 7.61
CA MET A 223 10.05 2.92 7.30
C MET A 223 9.60 1.87 8.29
N VAL A 224 8.30 1.86 8.59
CA VAL A 224 7.65 0.80 9.40
C VAL A 224 6.47 0.20 8.64
N ASP A 225 6.28 -1.10 8.81
CA ASP A 225 5.04 -1.81 8.46
C ASP A 225 4.53 -2.58 9.69
N PRO A 226 3.43 -2.14 10.32
CA PRO A 226 2.83 -2.82 11.48
C PRO A 226 2.24 -4.20 11.17
N PHE A 227 1.94 -4.50 9.89
CA PHE A 227 1.28 -5.73 9.45
C PHE A 227 2.04 -6.35 8.28
N LEU A 228 3.29 -6.77 8.55
CA LEU A 228 4.29 -7.15 7.55
C LEU A 228 3.84 -8.29 6.61
N GLY A 229 3.08 -9.26 7.13
CA GLY A 229 2.74 -10.46 6.38
C GLY A 229 4.00 -11.17 5.87
N ILE A 230 3.98 -11.55 4.60
CA ILE A 230 5.13 -12.17 3.92
C ILE A 230 6.15 -11.16 3.38
N GLY A 231 6.14 -9.91 3.83
CA GLY A 231 7.19 -8.92 3.60
C GLY A 231 7.17 -8.18 2.28
N ASN A 232 6.01 -7.99 1.62
CA ASN A 232 5.96 -7.25 0.35
C ASN A 232 6.42 -5.79 0.49
N SER A 233 6.11 -5.13 1.61
CA SER A 233 6.59 -3.80 1.96
C SER A 233 8.11 -3.77 2.21
N ALA A 234 8.67 -4.80 2.85
CA ALA A 234 10.10 -4.96 3.07
C ALA A 234 10.86 -5.15 1.74
N MET A 235 10.30 -5.95 0.82
CA MET A 235 10.85 -6.11 -0.54
C MET A 235 10.83 -4.80 -1.32
N ALA A 236 9.76 -4.01 -1.17
CA ALA A 236 9.67 -2.67 -1.77
C ALA A 236 10.70 -1.71 -1.17
N ALA A 237 10.88 -1.73 0.16
CA ALA A 237 11.88 -0.93 0.87
C ALA A 237 13.30 -1.25 0.38
N ARG A 238 13.63 -2.54 0.22
CA ARG A 238 14.90 -2.99 -0.37
C ARG A 238 15.11 -2.45 -1.79
N ALA A 239 14.09 -2.60 -2.63
CA ALA A 239 14.14 -2.16 -4.03
C ALA A 239 14.24 -0.63 -4.19
N CYS A 240 13.74 0.13 -3.22
CA CYS A 240 13.78 1.58 -3.20
C CYS A 240 15.00 2.16 -2.42
N GLY A 241 15.84 1.31 -1.81
CA GLY A 241 17.02 1.77 -1.06
C GLY A 241 16.67 2.48 0.26
N VAL A 242 15.56 2.11 0.92
CA VAL A 242 15.19 2.63 2.25
C VAL A 242 16.30 2.28 3.23
N ALA A 243 16.78 3.24 4.04
CA ALA A 243 17.91 3.03 4.93
C ALA A 243 17.59 2.06 6.06
N LYS A 244 16.41 2.23 6.69
CA LYS A 244 15.97 1.41 7.82
C LYS A 244 14.53 0.97 7.62
N PHE A 245 14.30 -0.34 7.74
CA PHE A 245 12.96 -0.93 7.70
C PHE A 245 12.69 -1.72 8.98
N ILE A 246 11.52 -1.49 9.59
CA ILE A 246 11.04 -2.26 10.74
C ILE A 246 9.70 -2.87 10.35
N GLY A 247 9.53 -4.17 10.54
CA GLY A 247 8.27 -4.87 10.27
C GLY A 247 7.81 -5.67 11.47
N PHE A 248 6.49 -5.67 11.74
CA PHE A 248 5.89 -6.48 12.79
C PHE A 248 4.97 -7.53 12.17
N GLU A 249 5.05 -8.77 12.65
CA GLU A 249 4.20 -9.87 12.21
C GLU A 249 3.93 -10.81 13.40
N ILE A 250 2.65 -11.12 13.61
CA ILE A 250 2.24 -11.99 14.71
C ILE A 250 2.44 -13.48 14.36
N ASP A 251 2.37 -13.82 13.07
CA ASP A 251 2.54 -15.20 12.58
C ASP A 251 3.99 -15.48 12.25
N ASP A 252 4.57 -16.46 12.95
CA ASP A 252 5.98 -16.88 12.82
C ASP A 252 6.31 -17.45 11.43
N GLU A 253 5.38 -18.13 10.76
CA GLU A 253 5.62 -18.65 9.41
C GLU A 253 5.63 -17.54 8.36
N TYR A 254 4.72 -16.55 8.49
CA TYR A 254 4.75 -15.38 7.61
C TYR A 254 6.02 -14.56 7.81
N LEU A 255 6.44 -14.39 9.06
CA LEU A 255 7.71 -13.71 9.38
C LEU A 255 8.91 -14.44 8.78
N ALA A 256 8.97 -15.78 8.95
CA ALA A 256 10.04 -16.61 8.38
C ALA A 256 10.06 -16.53 6.85
N GLU A 257 8.88 -16.50 6.20
CA GLU A 257 8.80 -16.31 4.75
C GLU A 257 9.30 -14.94 4.34
N ALA A 258 8.95 -13.87 5.06
CA ALA A 258 9.47 -12.53 4.81
C ALA A 258 11.01 -12.49 4.89
N GLY A 259 11.59 -13.15 5.89
CA GLY A 259 13.05 -13.30 6.03
C GLY A 259 13.68 -14.00 4.83
N ARG A 260 13.17 -15.19 4.46
CA ARG A 260 13.67 -15.95 3.29
C ARG A 260 13.62 -15.13 2.00
N ARG A 261 12.56 -14.37 1.79
CA ARG A 261 12.39 -13.51 0.59
C ARG A 261 13.38 -12.35 0.57
N LEU A 262 13.77 -11.82 1.71
CA LEU A 262 14.80 -10.80 1.81
C LEU A 262 16.22 -11.34 1.58
N GLU A 263 16.47 -12.60 1.87
CA GLU A 263 17.76 -13.25 1.58
C GLU A 263 17.92 -13.61 0.09
N ALA A 264 16.79 -13.83 -0.60
CA ALA A 264 16.81 -14.19 -2.02
C ALA A 264 17.43 -13.06 -2.87
N PRO A 265 18.18 -13.39 -3.93
CA PRO A 265 18.68 -12.42 -4.89
C PRO A 265 17.55 -11.55 -5.45
N VAL A 266 17.81 -10.26 -5.63
CA VAL A 266 16.83 -9.36 -6.26
C VAL A 266 16.62 -9.80 -7.71
N ALA A 267 15.45 -10.36 -8.02
CA ALA A 267 15.09 -10.59 -9.40
C ALA A 267 15.05 -9.22 -10.12
N PRO A 268 15.62 -9.11 -11.33
CA PRO A 268 15.55 -7.86 -12.09
C PRO A 268 14.08 -7.47 -12.25
N ALA A 269 13.80 -6.17 -12.03
CA ALA A 269 12.45 -5.65 -12.23
C ALA A 269 11.99 -6.02 -13.64
N PRO A 270 10.76 -6.55 -13.82
CA PRO A 270 10.25 -6.80 -15.16
C PRO A 270 10.29 -5.50 -15.94
N PRO A 271 10.73 -5.50 -17.21
CA PRO A 271 10.75 -4.31 -18.03
C PRO A 271 9.33 -3.73 -18.03
N ASN A 272 9.23 -2.42 -17.81
CA ASN A 272 7.97 -1.68 -17.83
C ASN A 272 7.10 -2.18 -18.97
N ALA A 273 6.02 -2.88 -18.65
CA ALA A 273 5.04 -3.25 -19.67
C ALA A 273 4.51 -1.94 -20.26
N LYS A 274 4.94 -1.63 -21.47
CA LYS A 274 4.38 -0.51 -22.24
C LYS A 274 2.88 -0.78 -22.32
N ILE A 275 2.09 0.09 -21.73
CA ILE A 275 0.66 0.14 -22.00
C ILE A 275 0.58 0.70 -23.43
N SER A 276 0.51 -0.22 -24.40
CA SER A 276 0.19 0.12 -25.79
C SER A 276 -1.32 0.14 -25.94
#